data_5bee60412fd96d25e8a31fcf5845d3e2
#
_entry.id   5bee60412fd96d25e8a31fcf5845d3e2
#
_cell.length_a   1.000
_cell.length_b   1.000
_cell.length_c   1.000
_cell.angle_alpha   90.00
_cell.angle_beta   90.00
_cell.angle_gamma   90.00
#
_symmetry.space_group_name_H-M   'P 1'
#
loop_
_entity.id
_entity.type
_entity.pdbx_description
1 polymer ?
#
loop_
_entity_poly.entity_id
_entity_poly.type
_entity_poly.pdbx_seq_one_letter_code
_entity_poly.pdbx_strand_id
1 'polypeptide(L)'
;MTRDEFIQVMGDLMILAFRTDLTRVATIMSSPERWGSPLKVHGLFDKPVDHHGMTHGQGNQHVRSKLESLDHFHIQQFTSLVMKMKDIKEGEGTLLDNMMFTLGSGISDGSLHIYTDLPTLIAGGAGGAIKPGRHIKSQNGTPIANLWLSMINAMGVNIDQLGDSTGKLKLS
;
A
#
# COMPACT_ATOMS: atom_id res chain seq x y z
N MET A 1 3.05 -15.48 -16.52
CA MET A 1 2.81 -14.19 -15.84
C MET A 1 3.75 -14.10 -14.65
N THR A 2 4.48 -13.03 -14.52
CA THR A 2 5.33 -12.72 -13.38
C THR A 2 4.54 -11.90 -12.35
N ARG A 3 5.11 -11.64 -11.16
CA ARG A 3 4.42 -10.88 -10.11
C ARG A 3 4.22 -9.42 -10.50
N ASP A 4 5.21 -8.81 -11.13
CA ASP A 4 5.10 -7.46 -11.68
C ASP A 4 3.98 -7.36 -12.72
N GLU A 5 3.92 -8.28 -13.69
CA GLU A 5 2.83 -8.34 -14.66
C GLU A 5 1.46 -8.49 -13.97
N PHE A 6 1.35 -9.35 -12.96
CA PHE A 6 0.11 -9.51 -12.20
C PHE A 6 -0.32 -8.21 -11.51
N ILE A 7 0.60 -7.56 -10.77
CA ILE A 7 0.30 -6.32 -10.05
C ILE A 7 -0.10 -5.22 -11.03
N GLN A 8 0.60 -5.09 -12.16
CA GLN A 8 0.31 -4.07 -13.16
C GLN A 8 -1.05 -4.31 -13.85
N VAL A 9 -1.36 -5.55 -14.25
CA VAL A 9 -2.66 -5.88 -14.85
C VAL A 9 -3.80 -5.64 -13.87
N MET A 10 -3.68 -6.10 -12.63
CA MET A 10 -4.70 -5.88 -11.60
C MET A 10 -4.85 -4.39 -11.27
N GLY A 11 -3.74 -3.66 -11.21
CA GLY A 11 -3.74 -2.22 -11.03
C GLY A 11 -4.42 -1.48 -12.18
N ASP A 12 -4.19 -1.87 -13.42
CA ASP A 12 -4.84 -1.28 -14.59
C ASP A 12 -6.36 -1.54 -14.60
N LEU A 13 -6.79 -2.73 -14.22
CA LEU A 13 -8.22 -3.05 -14.05
C LEU A 13 -8.85 -2.22 -12.94
N MET A 14 -8.16 -2.03 -11.82
CA MET A 14 -8.62 -1.18 -10.72
C MET A 14 -8.75 0.28 -11.18
N ILE A 15 -7.74 0.82 -11.87
CA ILE A 15 -7.78 2.18 -12.42
C ILE A 15 -8.94 2.34 -13.41
N LEU A 16 -9.16 1.35 -14.28
CA LEU A 16 -10.31 1.36 -15.20
C LEU A 16 -11.65 1.39 -14.45
N ALA A 17 -11.78 0.58 -13.40
CA ALA A 17 -13.00 0.55 -12.57
C ALA A 17 -13.27 1.89 -11.88
N PHE A 18 -12.23 2.59 -11.41
CA PHE A 18 -12.38 3.95 -10.85
C PHE A 18 -12.77 4.97 -11.92
N ARG A 19 -12.14 4.95 -13.09
CA ARG A 19 -12.45 5.87 -14.19
C ARG A 19 -13.88 5.75 -14.72
N THR A 20 -14.46 4.56 -14.59
CA THR A 20 -15.85 4.28 -15.03
C THR A 20 -16.86 4.38 -13.91
N ASP A 21 -16.43 4.78 -12.70
CA ASP A 21 -17.25 4.82 -11.47
C ASP A 21 -17.94 3.47 -11.17
N LEU A 22 -17.33 2.36 -11.61
CA LEU A 22 -17.81 1.01 -11.30
C LEU A 22 -17.62 0.69 -9.81
N THR A 23 -16.57 1.19 -9.20
CA THR A 23 -16.31 1.15 -7.76
C THR A 23 -15.50 2.37 -7.34
N ARG A 24 -15.59 2.73 -6.05
CA ARG A 24 -14.79 3.79 -5.42
C ARG A 24 -13.83 3.26 -4.37
N VAL A 25 -13.87 1.96 -4.11
CA VAL A 25 -12.95 1.28 -3.18
C VAL A 25 -12.50 -0.03 -3.81
N ALA A 26 -11.20 -0.26 -3.80
CA ALA A 26 -10.61 -1.52 -4.26
C ALA A 26 -9.38 -1.87 -3.41
N THR A 27 -9.08 -3.16 -3.31
CA THR A 27 -7.89 -3.66 -2.65
C THR A 27 -7.17 -4.69 -3.54
N ILE A 28 -5.85 -4.66 -3.53
CA ILE A 28 -4.99 -5.63 -4.20
C ILE A 28 -4.01 -6.19 -3.19
N MET A 29 -3.93 -7.51 -3.09
CA MET A 29 -2.86 -8.19 -2.37
C MET A 29 -1.65 -8.30 -3.29
N SER A 30 -0.61 -7.49 -3.05
CA SER A 30 0.61 -7.47 -3.86
C SER A 30 1.50 -8.70 -3.63
N SER A 31 1.42 -9.30 -2.45
CA SER A 31 2.10 -10.53 -2.06
C SER A 31 1.27 -11.30 -1.03
N PRO A 32 1.17 -12.64 -1.10
CA PRO A 32 0.57 -13.42 -0.04
C PRO A 32 1.41 -13.28 1.24
N GLU A 33 0.75 -13.13 2.38
CA GLU A 33 1.42 -12.97 3.68
C GLU A 33 2.06 -14.28 4.16
N ARG A 34 1.46 -15.40 3.80
CA ARG A 34 1.93 -16.74 4.12
C ARG A 34 1.95 -17.58 2.84
N TRP A 35 2.86 -18.53 2.77
CA TRP A 35 3.14 -19.36 1.60
C TRP A 35 3.86 -18.62 0.48
N GLY A 36 4.69 -19.33 -0.24
CA GLY A 36 5.35 -18.82 -1.42
C GLY A 36 4.34 -18.41 -2.49
N SER A 37 4.55 -17.25 -3.10
CA SER A 37 3.80 -16.91 -4.30
C SER A 37 4.16 -17.87 -5.43
N PRO A 38 3.20 -18.35 -6.22
CA PRO A 38 3.52 -19.12 -7.42
C PRO A 38 4.18 -18.27 -8.51
N LEU A 39 4.15 -16.94 -8.37
CA LEU A 39 4.70 -16.01 -9.35
C LEU A 39 6.11 -15.59 -8.96
N LYS A 40 7.04 -15.68 -9.89
CA LYS A 40 8.38 -15.14 -9.72
C LYS A 40 8.38 -13.62 -9.88
N VAL A 41 9.33 -12.97 -9.24
CA VAL A 41 9.61 -11.54 -9.42
C VAL A 41 10.62 -11.40 -10.55
N HIS A 42 10.20 -10.81 -11.65
CA HIS A 42 11.05 -10.63 -12.84
C HIS A 42 12.29 -9.78 -12.51
N GLY A 43 13.42 -10.21 -12.99
CA GLY A 43 14.69 -9.50 -12.79
C GLY A 43 15.33 -9.63 -11.41
N LEU A 44 14.60 -10.20 -10.41
CA LEU A 44 15.16 -10.42 -9.07
C LEU A 44 15.42 -11.90 -8.77
N PHE A 45 14.53 -12.79 -9.19
CA PHE A 45 14.62 -14.21 -8.89
C PHE A 45 14.22 -15.06 -10.10
N ASP A 46 15.01 -16.11 -10.37
CA ASP A 46 14.71 -17.05 -11.47
C ASP A 46 13.52 -17.98 -11.15
N LYS A 47 13.21 -18.11 -9.87
CA LYS A 47 12.13 -18.98 -9.36
C LYS A 47 11.23 -18.19 -8.41
N PRO A 48 9.98 -18.63 -8.20
CA PRO A 48 9.16 -18.13 -7.11
C PRO A 48 9.87 -18.26 -5.77
N VAL A 49 9.73 -17.24 -4.93
CA VAL A 49 10.35 -17.20 -3.59
C VAL A 49 9.28 -17.20 -2.51
N ASP A 50 9.59 -17.82 -1.40
CA ASP A 50 8.82 -17.74 -0.18
C ASP A 50 9.26 -16.49 0.59
N HIS A 51 8.52 -15.40 0.41
CA HIS A 51 8.81 -14.14 1.09
C HIS A 51 8.73 -14.30 2.62
N HIS A 52 7.68 -14.97 3.12
CA HIS A 52 7.51 -15.25 4.55
C HIS A 52 8.70 -16.02 5.13
N GLY A 53 9.08 -17.16 4.52
CA GLY A 53 10.23 -17.94 4.96
C GLY A 53 11.54 -17.14 4.93
N MET A 54 11.71 -16.24 3.96
CA MET A 54 12.88 -15.37 3.89
C MET A 54 12.96 -14.40 5.08
N THR A 55 11.84 -13.86 5.58
CA THR A 55 11.86 -12.94 6.73
C THR A 55 12.42 -13.59 7.98
N HIS A 56 12.18 -14.88 8.21
CA HIS A 56 12.79 -15.63 9.32
C HIS A 56 14.32 -15.79 9.18
N GLY A 57 14.84 -15.63 7.97
CA GLY A 57 16.28 -15.65 7.69
C GLY A 57 16.96 -14.27 7.69
N GLN A 58 16.28 -13.18 8.04
CA GLN A 58 16.79 -11.80 7.92
C GLN A 58 18.05 -11.49 8.75
N GLY A 59 18.41 -12.31 9.72
CA GLY A 59 19.70 -12.25 10.41
C GLY A 59 20.92 -12.51 9.50
N ASN A 60 20.71 -13.22 8.39
CA ASN A 60 21.72 -13.47 7.38
C ASN A 60 21.77 -12.30 6.40
N GLN A 61 22.95 -11.68 6.18
CA GLN A 61 23.11 -10.51 5.31
C GLN A 61 22.67 -10.77 3.86
N HIS A 62 22.91 -11.96 3.31
CA HIS A 62 22.50 -12.29 1.95
C HIS A 62 20.97 -12.39 1.81
N VAL A 63 20.30 -12.93 2.83
CA VAL A 63 18.82 -12.98 2.87
C VAL A 63 18.25 -11.57 3.03
N ARG A 64 18.86 -10.75 3.89
CA ARG A 64 18.45 -9.36 4.10
C ARG A 64 18.52 -8.56 2.80
N SER A 65 19.60 -8.64 2.03
CA SER A 65 19.70 -7.96 0.74
C SER A 65 18.65 -8.39 -0.27
N LYS A 66 18.20 -9.65 -0.21
CA LYS A 66 17.07 -10.11 -1.03
C LYS A 66 15.75 -9.52 -0.58
N LEU A 67 15.51 -9.40 0.73
CA LEU A 67 14.33 -8.74 1.28
C LEU A 67 14.31 -7.25 0.90
N GLU A 68 15.41 -6.54 1.05
CA GLU A 68 15.56 -5.15 0.61
C GLU A 68 15.22 -4.98 -0.89
N SER A 69 15.64 -5.94 -1.73
CA SER A 69 15.30 -5.93 -3.15
C SER A 69 13.80 -6.16 -3.40
N LEU A 70 13.15 -7.01 -2.59
CA LEU A 70 11.70 -7.21 -2.65
C LEU A 70 10.93 -5.97 -2.18
N ASP A 71 11.36 -5.31 -1.12
CA ASP A 71 10.74 -4.08 -0.64
C ASP A 71 10.83 -2.99 -1.71
N HIS A 72 12.02 -2.83 -2.31
CA HIS A 72 12.22 -1.90 -3.42
C HIS A 72 11.31 -2.23 -4.62
N PHE A 73 11.17 -3.52 -4.96
CA PHE A 73 10.26 -3.97 -6.01
C PHE A 73 8.81 -3.54 -5.72
N HIS A 74 8.29 -3.74 -4.49
CA HIS A 74 6.93 -3.35 -4.14
C HIS A 74 6.73 -1.83 -4.23
N ILE A 75 7.72 -1.04 -3.79
CA ILE A 75 7.70 0.42 -3.94
C ILE A 75 7.70 0.84 -5.41
N GLN A 76 8.46 0.18 -6.26
CA GLN A 76 8.46 0.44 -7.70
C GLN A 76 7.10 0.15 -8.34
N GLN A 77 6.46 -0.98 -8.00
CA GLN A 77 5.14 -1.31 -8.51
C GLN A 77 4.08 -0.28 -8.06
N PHE A 78 4.10 0.11 -6.79
CA PHE A 78 3.24 1.15 -6.25
C PHE A 78 3.45 2.48 -6.99
N THR A 79 4.71 2.91 -7.14
CA THR A 79 5.06 4.15 -7.83
C THR A 79 4.60 4.15 -9.29
N SER A 80 4.74 3.02 -9.98
CA SER A 80 4.25 2.88 -11.36
C SER A 80 2.74 3.13 -11.47
N LEU A 81 1.94 2.56 -10.55
CA LEU A 81 0.50 2.78 -10.52
C LEU A 81 0.14 4.22 -10.15
N VAL A 82 0.86 4.82 -9.19
CA VAL A 82 0.72 6.25 -8.84
C VAL A 82 0.94 7.14 -10.07
N MET A 83 1.99 6.88 -10.84
CA MET A 83 2.28 7.66 -12.05
C MET A 83 1.19 7.51 -13.11
N LYS A 84 0.65 6.31 -13.33
CA LYS A 84 -0.49 6.09 -14.24
C LYS A 84 -1.70 6.94 -13.81
N MET A 85 -2.04 6.96 -12.52
CA MET A 85 -3.16 7.75 -12.00
C MET A 85 -2.92 9.25 -12.10
N LYS A 86 -1.67 9.69 -11.96
CA LYS A 86 -1.26 11.09 -12.13
C LYS A 86 -1.41 11.56 -13.59
N ASP A 87 -1.21 10.68 -14.56
CA ASP A 87 -1.32 11.02 -15.99
C ASP A 87 -2.78 11.04 -16.49
N ILE A 88 -3.72 10.54 -15.71
CA ILE A 88 -5.15 10.52 -16.06
C ILE A 88 -5.82 11.80 -15.59
N LYS A 89 -6.34 12.58 -16.55
CA LYS A 89 -7.12 13.79 -16.26
C LYS A 89 -8.47 13.46 -15.65
N GLU A 90 -8.83 14.21 -14.59
CA GLU A 90 -10.13 14.12 -13.93
C GLU A 90 -10.52 15.52 -13.40
N GLY A 91 -11.55 16.11 -13.99
CA GLY A 91 -11.92 17.52 -13.72
C GLY A 91 -10.75 18.47 -13.99
N GLU A 92 -10.49 19.37 -13.06
CA GLU A 92 -9.38 20.34 -13.14
C GLU A 92 -8.03 19.74 -12.73
N GLY A 93 -8.01 18.51 -12.20
CA GLY A 93 -6.82 17.82 -11.73
C GLY A 93 -6.57 16.50 -12.43
N THR A 94 -6.13 15.55 -11.66
CA THR A 94 -5.85 14.18 -12.08
C THR A 94 -6.61 13.18 -11.21
N LEU A 95 -6.74 11.95 -11.68
CA LEU A 95 -7.33 10.87 -10.88
C LEU A 95 -6.63 10.75 -9.52
N LEU A 96 -5.30 10.89 -9.50
CA LEU A 96 -4.52 10.82 -8.24
C LEU A 96 -4.89 11.93 -7.25
N ASP A 97 -5.20 13.15 -7.72
CA ASP A 97 -5.58 14.25 -6.84
C ASP A 97 -6.86 13.95 -6.04
N ASN A 98 -7.74 13.13 -6.59
CA ASN A 98 -9.02 12.74 -5.99
C ASN A 98 -8.95 11.40 -5.23
N MET A 99 -7.79 10.74 -5.17
CA MET A 99 -7.63 9.42 -4.59
C MET A 99 -6.86 9.41 -3.26
N MET A 100 -7.00 8.31 -2.55
CA MET A 100 -6.15 7.86 -1.45
C MET A 100 -5.60 6.47 -1.81
N PHE A 101 -4.50 6.44 -2.56
CA PHE A 101 -3.88 5.19 -2.96
C PHE A 101 -2.84 4.78 -1.91
N THR A 102 -3.08 3.65 -1.23
CA THR A 102 -2.33 3.25 -0.04
C THR A 102 -1.55 1.97 -0.28
N LEU A 103 -0.28 1.96 0.14
CA LEU A 103 0.54 0.76 0.29
C LEU A 103 0.90 0.60 1.75
N GLY A 104 0.75 -0.61 2.28
CA GLY A 104 1.11 -0.92 3.65
C GLY A 104 1.34 -2.41 3.86
N SER A 105 1.85 -2.75 5.03
CA SER A 105 2.01 -4.12 5.50
C SER A 105 1.29 -4.29 6.84
N GLY A 106 0.80 -5.51 7.10
CA GLY A 106 0.21 -5.89 8.39
C GLY A 106 1.24 -6.17 9.47
N ILE A 107 2.52 -6.30 9.11
CA ILE A 107 3.65 -6.53 10.01
C ILE A 107 4.82 -5.62 9.63
N SER A 108 5.57 -5.15 10.64
CA SER A 108 6.79 -4.37 10.44
C SER A 108 8.05 -5.23 10.49
N ASP A 109 8.09 -6.24 11.36
CA ASP A 109 9.16 -7.23 11.43
C ASP A 109 8.59 -8.63 11.15
N GLY A 110 8.89 -9.15 9.97
CA GLY A 110 8.40 -10.45 9.52
C GLY A 110 9.01 -11.65 10.26
N SER A 111 10.18 -11.51 10.90
CA SER A 111 10.80 -12.59 11.69
C SER A 111 10.13 -12.76 13.05
N LEU A 112 9.82 -11.64 13.69
CA LEU A 112 9.22 -11.61 15.02
C LEU A 112 7.70 -11.44 14.99
N HIS A 113 7.12 -11.27 13.80
CA HIS A 113 5.69 -10.99 13.56
C HIS A 113 5.19 -9.78 14.36
N ILE A 114 6.00 -8.71 14.41
CA ILE A 114 5.67 -7.47 15.10
C ILE A 114 4.72 -6.65 14.22
N TYR A 115 3.66 -6.12 14.82
CA TYR A 115 2.63 -5.29 14.19
C TYR A 115 2.54 -3.88 14.78
N THR A 116 3.64 -3.40 15.37
CA THR A 116 3.83 -1.98 15.72
C THR A 116 4.69 -1.29 14.67
N ASP A 117 4.62 0.04 14.58
CA ASP A 117 5.38 0.84 13.61
C ASP A 117 5.18 0.39 12.16
N LEU A 118 3.92 0.11 11.79
CA LEU A 118 3.56 -0.41 10.46
C LEU A 118 3.94 0.60 9.36
N PRO A 119 4.70 0.17 8.34
CA PRO A 119 5.02 1.02 7.21
C PRO A 119 3.75 1.28 6.39
N THR A 120 3.39 2.55 6.22
CA THR A 120 2.21 2.94 5.42
C THR A 120 2.52 4.16 4.59
N LEU A 121 2.27 4.06 3.28
CA LEU A 121 2.39 5.15 2.31
C LEU A 121 1.00 5.49 1.78
N ILE A 122 0.70 6.77 1.64
CA ILE A 122 -0.52 7.24 0.98
C ILE A 122 -0.10 8.22 -0.12
N ALA A 123 -0.49 7.94 -1.35
CA ALA A 123 -0.38 8.84 -2.48
C ALA A 123 -1.75 9.39 -2.84
N GLY A 124 -1.79 10.66 -3.27
CA GLY A 124 -2.99 11.36 -3.66
C GLY A 124 -3.44 12.42 -2.68
N GLY A 125 -4.41 13.23 -3.12
CA GLY A 125 -4.88 14.41 -2.40
C GLY A 125 -6.26 14.25 -1.76
N ALA A 126 -6.98 13.15 -2.05
CA ALA A 126 -8.36 12.94 -1.58
C ALA A 126 -9.28 14.16 -1.81
N GLY A 127 -9.19 14.78 -3.00
CA GLY A 127 -9.95 15.99 -3.31
C GLY A 127 -9.60 17.20 -2.43
N GLY A 128 -8.37 17.25 -1.89
CA GLY A 128 -7.90 18.30 -0.98
C GLY A 128 -7.96 17.96 0.51
N ALA A 129 -8.50 16.79 0.88
CA ALA A 129 -8.57 16.36 2.28
C ALA A 129 -7.21 15.90 2.84
N ILE A 130 -6.26 15.57 1.97
CA ILE A 130 -4.90 15.16 2.34
C ILE A 130 -3.89 16.16 1.78
N LYS A 131 -2.96 16.60 2.63
CA LYS A 131 -1.78 17.36 2.22
C LYS A 131 -0.61 16.41 2.01
N PRO A 132 -0.20 16.10 0.77
CA PRO A 132 0.90 15.19 0.50
C PRO A 132 2.27 15.79 0.83
N GLY A 133 3.35 15.01 0.64
CA GLY A 133 4.73 15.46 0.82
C GLY A 133 5.17 15.54 2.29
N ARG A 134 4.56 14.74 3.18
CA ARG A 134 4.84 14.73 4.62
C ARG A 134 5.17 13.32 5.13
N HIS A 135 5.93 13.28 6.19
CA HIS A 135 6.05 12.13 7.06
C HIS A 135 5.31 12.44 8.38
N ILE A 136 4.35 11.61 8.75
CA ILE A 136 3.59 11.73 9.99
C ILE A 136 4.05 10.61 10.92
N LYS A 137 4.69 10.99 12.03
CA LYS A 137 5.02 10.08 13.12
C LYS A 137 3.92 10.18 14.18
N SER A 138 3.14 9.13 14.33
CA SER A 138 2.14 9.04 15.39
C SER A 138 2.77 8.82 16.77
N GLN A 139 2.04 9.12 17.84
CA GLN A 139 2.45 8.74 19.18
C GLN A 139 2.45 7.22 19.33
N ASN A 140 3.33 6.71 20.20
CA ASN A 140 3.35 5.28 20.50
C ASN A 140 1.98 4.79 20.99
N GLY A 141 1.56 3.65 20.48
CA GLY A 141 0.25 3.07 20.81
C GLY A 141 -0.94 3.67 20.04
N THR A 142 -0.72 4.58 19.09
CA THR A 142 -1.80 5.06 18.22
C THR A 142 -2.25 3.91 17.29
N PRO A 143 -3.52 3.46 17.34
CA PRO A 143 -4.00 2.42 16.45
C PRO A 143 -3.96 2.85 14.99
N ILE A 144 -3.60 1.94 14.09
CA ILE A 144 -3.69 2.18 12.63
C ILE A 144 -5.14 2.47 12.19
N ALA A 145 -6.12 1.99 12.95
CA ALA A 145 -7.53 2.29 12.74
C ALA A 145 -7.85 3.79 12.78
N ASN A 146 -7.03 4.61 13.45
CA ASN A 146 -7.15 6.07 13.42
C ASN A 146 -6.90 6.63 12.01
N LEU A 147 -5.97 6.05 11.27
CA LEU A 147 -5.73 6.40 9.87
C LEU A 147 -6.92 6.01 9.00
N TRP A 148 -7.38 4.78 9.12
CA TRP A 148 -8.54 4.29 8.36
C TRP A 148 -9.81 5.09 8.66
N LEU A 149 -10.03 5.45 9.92
CA LEU A 149 -11.14 6.33 10.34
C LEU A 149 -11.05 7.70 9.63
N SER A 150 -9.86 8.28 9.55
CA SER A 150 -9.66 9.56 8.85
C SER A 150 -9.91 9.43 7.35
N MET A 151 -9.47 8.34 6.72
CA MET A 151 -9.70 8.10 5.29
C MET A 151 -11.18 7.88 4.98
N ILE A 152 -11.91 7.11 5.78
CA ILE A 152 -13.36 6.91 5.63
C ILE A 152 -14.11 8.24 5.73
N ASN A 153 -13.74 9.07 6.70
CA ASN A 153 -14.36 10.40 6.84
C ASN A 153 -14.02 11.31 5.65
N ALA A 154 -12.80 11.25 5.11
CA ALA A 154 -12.41 11.98 3.89
C ALA A 154 -13.22 11.55 2.66
N MET A 155 -13.74 10.31 2.63
CA MET A 155 -14.67 9.83 1.59
C MET A 155 -16.14 10.25 1.83
N GLY A 156 -16.41 11.05 2.87
CA GLY A 156 -17.75 11.54 3.18
C GLY A 156 -18.61 10.62 4.04
N VAL A 157 -18.06 9.50 4.53
CA VAL A 157 -18.75 8.61 5.48
C VAL A 157 -18.44 9.06 6.90
N ASN A 158 -19.38 9.79 7.50
CA ASN A 158 -19.19 10.38 8.83
C ASN A 158 -19.45 9.35 9.93
N ILE A 159 -18.38 8.77 10.43
CA ILE A 159 -18.39 7.88 11.61
C ILE A 159 -17.36 8.39 12.63
N ASP A 160 -17.63 8.11 13.90
CA ASP A 160 -16.80 8.57 15.01
C ASP A 160 -15.78 7.53 15.46
N GLN A 161 -16.01 6.26 15.16
CA GLN A 161 -15.15 5.16 15.56
C GLN A 161 -15.07 4.07 14.48
N LEU A 162 -13.92 3.43 14.38
CA LEU A 162 -13.65 2.26 13.55
C LEU A 162 -12.76 1.29 14.33
N GLY A 163 -13.24 0.09 14.63
CA GLY A 163 -12.48 -0.91 15.38
C GLY A 163 -11.96 -0.35 16.73
N ASP A 164 -10.67 -0.44 16.93
CA ASP A 164 -9.97 0.05 18.11
C ASP A 164 -9.50 1.51 18.02
N SER A 165 -10.01 2.27 17.03
CA SER A 165 -9.62 3.69 16.88
C SER A 165 -9.93 4.51 18.12
N THR A 166 -9.01 5.40 18.47
CA THR A 166 -9.10 6.36 19.59
C THR A 166 -9.35 7.80 19.15
N GLY A 167 -9.45 8.02 17.83
CA GLY A 167 -9.67 9.32 17.20
C GLY A 167 -9.17 9.35 15.78
N LYS A 168 -9.28 10.51 15.12
CA LYS A 168 -8.84 10.71 13.72
C LYS A 168 -7.42 11.24 13.70
N LEU A 169 -6.62 10.82 12.70
CA LEU A 169 -5.35 11.45 12.38
C LEU A 169 -5.56 12.71 11.54
N LYS A 170 -4.76 13.75 11.76
CA LYS A 170 -4.78 14.95 10.95
C LYS A 170 -4.02 14.70 9.64
N LEU A 171 -4.73 14.62 8.52
CA LEU A 171 -4.19 14.36 7.18
C LEU A 171 -4.07 15.64 6.32
N SER A 172 -4.57 16.74 6.78
CA SER A 172 -4.52 18.08 6.14
C SER A 172 -3.53 19.02 6.81
#